data_20df3186039e05807def90c7276c3745
#
_entry.id   20df3186039e05807def90c7276c3745
#
_cell.length_a   1.000
_cell.length_b   1.000
_cell.length_c   1.000
_cell.angle_alpha   90.00
_cell.angle_beta   90.00
_cell.angle_gamma   90.00
#
_symmetry.space_group_name_H-M   'P 1'
#
loop_
_entity.id
_entity.type
_entity.pdbx_description
1 polymer ?
#
loop_
_entity_poly.entity_id
_entity_poly.type
_entity_poly.pdbx_seq_one_letter_code
_entity_poly.pdbx_strand_id
1 'polypeptide(L)'
;MSTLGKQSLRHESSLRFQRILAAVDGSEGSAKASEVATDLALKFDAQLFVLNVFRGYPEYMTMFPSAPSPSGEVIQAYEEYARKAALEVVGRAALLAEKRGVKVKPKTSETIGSVVQTITDYAAAEKIDLIVMGTRGMGGFKKMLLGSVSNGVVTHAQCAVLVVR
;
A
#
# COMPACT_ATOMS: atom_id res chain seq x y z
N MET A 1 -19.23 50.53 28.89
CA MET A 1 -19.25 50.19 27.46
C MET A 1 -18.18 49.17 27.21
N SER A 2 -18.57 47.93 27.17
CA SER A 2 -17.66 46.77 27.13
C SER A 2 -17.69 46.21 25.73
N THR A 3 -16.57 46.30 25.01
CA THR A 3 -16.34 45.69 23.70
C THR A 3 -15.79 44.28 23.92
N LEU A 4 -16.70 43.30 23.99
CA LEU A 4 -16.33 41.89 23.93
C LEU A 4 -15.81 41.56 22.53
N GLY A 5 -14.47 41.43 22.44
CA GLY A 5 -13.81 40.95 21.28
C GLY A 5 -14.25 39.54 20.92
N LYS A 6 -14.84 39.35 19.76
CA LYS A 6 -15.06 38.05 19.15
C LYS A 6 -13.70 37.41 18.84
N GLN A 7 -13.18 36.60 19.74
CA GLN A 7 -12.13 35.65 19.41
C GLN A 7 -12.77 34.56 18.53
N SER A 8 -12.53 34.70 17.23
CA SER A 8 -12.78 33.65 16.25
C SER A 8 -11.94 32.45 16.62
N LEU A 9 -12.56 31.43 17.17
CA LEU A 9 -11.97 30.09 17.32
C LEU A 9 -11.85 29.48 15.93
N ARG A 10 -10.81 29.87 15.18
CA ARG A 10 -10.38 29.14 14.00
C ARG A 10 -9.63 27.89 14.48
N HIS A 11 -10.36 26.87 14.85
CA HIS A 11 -9.87 25.51 14.92
C HIS A 11 -9.90 24.94 13.49
N GLU A 12 -9.08 25.49 12.62
CA GLU A 12 -8.73 24.81 11.36
C GLU A 12 -7.68 23.75 11.65
N SER A 13 -8.07 22.66 12.32
CA SER A 13 -7.40 21.39 12.14
C SER A 13 -7.89 20.80 10.83
N SER A 14 -7.47 21.40 9.70
CA SER A 14 -7.67 20.76 8.42
C SER A 14 -6.78 19.52 8.42
N LEU A 15 -7.38 18.33 8.52
CA LEU A 15 -6.72 17.07 8.22
C LEU A 15 -6.13 17.20 6.82
N ARG A 16 -4.84 17.47 6.75
CA ARG A 16 -4.12 17.63 5.49
C ARG A 16 -3.17 16.45 5.35
N PHE A 17 -3.55 15.51 4.52
CA PHE A 17 -2.65 14.42 4.15
C PHE A 17 -1.53 14.98 3.26
N GLN A 18 -0.29 14.74 3.65
CA GLN A 18 0.91 15.16 2.91
C GLN A 18 1.63 13.99 2.26
N ARG A 19 1.51 12.80 2.80
CA ARG A 19 2.21 11.58 2.39
C ARG A 19 1.23 10.41 2.37
N ILE A 20 0.76 10.07 1.18
CA ILE A 20 -0.25 9.04 0.95
C ILE A 20 0.43 7.80 0.38
N LEU A 21 0.15 6.63 0.95
CA LEU A 21 0.65 5.34 0.48
C LEU A 21 -0.48 4.55 -0.18
N ALA A 22 -0.34 4.21 -1.46
CA ALA A 22 -1.15 3.21 -2.14
C ALA A 22 -0.44 1.84 -2.04
N ALA A 23 -1.01 0.91 -1.28
CA ALA A 23 -0.55 -0.48 -1.23
C ALA A 23 -1.23 -1.29 -2.33
N VAL A 24 -0.45 -1.76 -3.32
CA VAL A 24 -0.95 -2.40 -4.54
C VAL A 24 -0.40 -3.81 -4.71
N ASP A 25 -1.26 -4.75 -5.12
CA ASP A 25 -0.88 -6.15 -5.38
C ASP A 25 -1.20 -6.63 -6.81
N GLY A 26 -1.74 -5.74 -7.65
CA GLY A 26 -2.13 -6.05 -9.02
C GLY A 26 -3.58 -6.51 -9.17
N SER A 27 -4.35 -6.67 -8.08
CA SER A 27 -5.78 -6.96 -8.12
C SER A 27 -6.58 -5.75 -8.61
N GLU A 28 -7.82 -6.01 -9.07
CA GLU A 28 -8.76 -4.93 -9.44
C GLU A 28 -9.05 -4.00 -8.26
N GLY A 29 -9.20 -4.55 -7.03
CA GLY A 29 -9.40 -3.77 -5.83
C GLY A 29 -8.22 -2.83 -5.52
N SER A 30 -6.98 -3.29 -5.73
CA SER A 30 -5.81 -2.44 -5.54
C SER A 30 -5.65 -1.38 -6.63
N ALA A 31 -6.10 -1.66 -7.86
CA ALA A 31 -6.14 -0.65 -8.92
C ALA A 31 -7.11 0.49 -8.58
N LYS A 32 -8.34 0.17 -8.16
CA LYS A 32 -9.31 1.17 -7.67
C LYS A 32 -8.76 1.97 -6.48
N ALA A 33 -8.10 1.30 -5.52
CA ALA A 33 -7.48 1.97 -4.38
C ALA A 33 -6.38 2.94 -4.82
N SER A 34 -5.58 2.58 -5.83
CA SER A 34 -4.55 3.45 -6.40
C SER A 34 -5.15 4.70 -7.08
N GLU A 35 -6.28 4.55 -7.77
CA GLU A 35 -7.00 5.68 -8.35
C GLU A 35 -7.51 6.64 -7.26
N VAL A 36 -8.14 6.12 -6.20
CA VAL A 36 -8.60 6.92 -5.05
C VAL A 36 -7.41 7.61 -4.36
N ALA A 37 -6.29 6.91 -4.17
CA ALA A 37 -5.07 7.50 -3.60
C ALA A 37 -4.54 8.66 -4.47
N THR A 38 -4.61 8.50 -5.79
CA THR A 38 -4.22 9.54 -6.77
C THR A 38 -5.14 10.77 -6.67
N ASP A 39 -6.45 10.57 -6.57
CA ASP A 39 -7.43 11.65 -6.38
C ASP A 39 -7.19 12.44 -5.10
N LEU A 40 -6.92 11.71 -4.01
CA LEU A 40 -6.60 12.31 -2.72
C LEU A 40 -5.26 13.06 -2.77
N ALA A 41 -4.24 12.50 -3.42
CA ALA A 41 -2.95 13.15 -3.58
C ALA A 41 -3.07 14.48 -4.36
N LEU A 42 -3.86 14.51 -5.44
CA LEU A 42 -4.18 15.74 -6.17
C LEU A 42 -4.90 16.76 -5.29
N LYS A 43 -5.93 16.31 -4.59
CA LYS A 43 -6.77 17.19 -3.76
C LYS A 43 -5.99 17.84 -2.62
N PHE A 44 -5.06 17.14 -2.01
CA PHE A 44 -4.29 17.61 -0.86
C PHE A 44 -2.89 18.14 -1.23
N ASP A 45 -2.52 18.14 -2.51
CA ASP A 45 -1.15 18.43 -2.97
C ASP A 45 -0.12 17.56 -2.23
N ALA A 46 -0.45 16.26 -2.07
CA ALA A 46 0.33 15.29 -1.34
C ALA A 46 1.29 14.51 -2.23
N GLN A 47 2.40 14.05 -1.66
CA GLN A 47 3.25 13.08 -2.31
C GLN A 47 2.60 11.70 -2.25
N LEU A 48 2.49 11.02 -3.39
CA LEU A 48 1.99 9.65 -3.47
C LEU A 48 3.17 8.66 -3.44
N PHE A 49 3.06 7.68 -2.55
CA PHE A 49 3.91 6.50 -2.50
C PHE A 49 3.12 5.33 -3.04
N VAL A 50 3.72 4.54 -3.91
CA VAL A 50 3.10 3.31 -4.44
C VAL A 50 3.98 2.14 -4.04
N LEU A 51 3.47 1.24 -3.21
CA LEU A 51 4.20 0.10 -2.70
C LEU A 51 3.56 -1.22 -3.13
N ASN A 52 4.37 -2.10 -3.71
CA ASN A 52 4.04 -3.51 -3.80
C ASN A 52 4.99 -4.30 -2.88
N VAL A 53 4.42 -5.19 -2.07
CA VAL A 53 5.17 -6.15 -1.26
C VAL A 53 4.96 -7.53 -1.87
N PHE A 54 6.03 -8.17 -2.30
CA PHE A 54 6.02 -9.52 -2.84
C PHE A 54 6.78 -10.47 -1.93
N ARG A 55 6.43 -11.76 -2.02
CA ARG A 55 7.06 -12.79 -1.19
C ARG A 55 8.20 -13.45 -1.93
N GLY A 56 9.32 -13.57 -1.24
CA GLY A 56 10.46 -14.34 -1.71
C GLY A 56 10.26 -15.85 -1.59
N TYR A 57 11.22 -16.58 -2.08
CA TYR A 57 11.21 -18.04 -2.18
C TYR A 57 10.90 -18.83 -0.89
N PRO A 58 11.33 -18.46 0.32
CA PRO A 58 11.13 -19.28 1.52
C PRO A 58 9.70 -19.69 1.81
N GLU A 59 8.70 -18.95 1.32
CA GLU A 59 7.28 -19.30 1.55
C GLU A 59 6.85 -20.56 0.79
N TYR A 60 7.42 -20.81 -0.39
CA TYR A 60 7.16 -22.05 -1.12
C TYR A 60 7.61 -23.28 -0.31
N MET A 61 8.73 -23.19 0.41
CA MET A 61 9.23 -24.28 1.28
C MET A 61 8.31 -24.56 2.45
N THR A 62 7.66 -23.54 3.00
CA THR A 62 6.71 -23.72 4.13
C THR A 62 5.38 -24.33 3.70
N MET A 63 4.97 -24.11 2.45
CA MET A 63 3.75 -24.67 1.88
C MET A 63 3.87 -26.17 1.57
N PHE A 64 5.08 -26.64 1.23
CA PHE A 64 5.33 -28.03 0.81
C PHE A 64 6.59 -28.60 1.49
N PRO A 65 6.58 -28.80 2.82
CA PRO A 65 7.76 -29.23 3.56
C PRO A 65 8.29 -30.63 3.13
N SER A 66 7.46 -31.42 2.45
CA SER A 66 7.84 -32.76 1.93
C SER A 66 8.33 -32.71 0.49
N ALA A 67 8.32 -31.57 -0.19
CA ALA A 67 8.82 -31.44 -1.56
C ALA A 67 10.36 -31.41 -1.57
N PRO A 68 10.99 -32.00 -2.60
CA PRO A 68 12.44 -31.83 -2.79
C PRO A 68 12.79 -30.35 -2.90
N SER A 69 13.86 -29.94 -2.24
CA SER A 69 14.37 -28.57 -2.39
C SER A 69 14.68 -28.28 -3.85
N PRO A 70 14.13 -27.19 -4.43
CA PRO A 70 14.47 -26.85 -5.80
C PRO A 70 15.94 -26.44 -5.95
N SER A 71 16.47 -26.56 -7.17
CA SER A 71 17.82 -26.09 -7.47
C SER A 71 17.92 -24.58 -7.29
N GLY A 72 19.15 -24.08 -7.05
CA GLY A 72 19.40 -22.63 -6.96
C GLY A 72 18.92 -21.86 -8.20
N GLU A 73 18.98 -22.45 -9.39
CA GLU A 73 18.50 -21.85 -10.64
C GLU A 73 16.98 -21.64 -10.64
N VAL A 74 16.22 -22.59 -10.08
CA VAL A 74 14.75 -22.48 -9.96
C VAL A 74 14.38 -21.38 -8.97
N ILE A 75 15.11 -21.30 -7.85
CA ILE A 75 14.93 -20.25 -6.85
C ILE A 75 15.17 -18.88 -7.48
N GLN A 76 16.29 -18.71 -8.15
CA GLN A 76 16.67 -17.44 -8.80
C GLN A 76 15.65 -17.02 -9.88
N ALA A 77 15.20 -17.97 -10.71
CA ALA A 77 14.19 -17.70 -11.72
C ALA A 77 12.85 -17.26 -11.12
N TYR A 78 12.44 -17.85 -9.98
CA TYR A 78 11.24 -17.44 -9.26
C TYR A 78 11.37 -16.02 -8.68
N GLU A 79 12.48 -15.72 -8.02
CA GLU A 79 12.73 -14.40 -7.43
C GLU A 79 12.76 -13.30 -8.51
N GLU A 80 13.39 -13.58 -9.64
CA GLU A 80 13.42 -12.65 -10.77
C GLU A 80 12.04 -12.43 -11.36
N TYR A 81 11.24 -13.49 -11.53
CA TYR A 81 9.86 -13.39 -11.98
C TYR A 81 8.99 -12.58 -11.00
N ALA A 82 9.06 -12.88 -9.71
CA ALA A 82 8.28 -12.17 -8.67
C ALA A 82 8.64 -10.68 -8.61
N ARG A 83 9.93 -10.37 -8.69
CA ARG A 83 10.43 -8.99 -8.72
C ARG A 83 9.94 -8.24 -9.96
N LYS A 84 10.00 -8.87 -11.14
CA LYS A 84 9.52 -8.28 -12.39
C LYS A 84 8.03 -8.00 -12.33
N ALA A 85 7.22 -8.96 -11.86
CA ALA A 85 5.80 -8.79 -11.69
C ALA A 85 5.46 -7.63 -10.71
N ALA A 86 6.19 -7.54 -9.60
CA ALA A 86 6.03 -6.46 -8.63
C ALA A 86 6.35 -5.08 -9.24
N LEU A 87 7.42 -4.97 -10.02
CA LEU A 87 7.80 -3.74 -10.73
C LEU A 87 6.75 -3.32 -11.75
N GLU A 88 6.16 -4.27 -12.49
CA GLU A 88 5.08 -3.99 -13.44
C GLU A 88 3.81 -3.44 -12.75
N VAL A 89 3.44 -4.02 -11.60
CA VAL A 89 2.28 -3.56 -10.81
C VAL A 89 2.49 -2.12 -10.34
N VAL A 90 3.63 -1.84 -9.72
CA VAL A 90 3.98 -0.51 -9.21
C VAL A 90 4.12 0.50 -10.36
N GLY A 91 4.79 0.08 -11.45
CA GLY A 91 5.02 0.94 -12.62
C GLY A 91 3.70 1.39 -13.28
N ARG A 92 2.71 0.49 -13.41
CA ARG A 92 1.39 0.85 -13.94
C ARG A 92 0.67 1.87 -13.07
N ALA A 93 0.64 1.65 -11.76
CA ALA A 93 -0.01 2.56 -10.83
C ALA A 93 0.69 3.93 -10.79
N ALA A 94 2.02 3.95 -10.76
CA ALA A 94 2.81 5.18 -10.78
C ALA A 94 2.59 5.98 -12.07
N LEU A 95 2.66 5.33 -13.23
CA LEU A 95 2.46 5.98 -14.53
C LEU A 95 1.09 6.65 -14.66
N LEU A 96 0.03 6.01 -14.16
CA LEU A 96 -1.33 6.57 -14.18
C LEU A 96 -1.42 7.83 -13.31
N ALA A 97 -0.81 7.83 -12.14
CA ALA A 97 -0.79 8.97 -11.24
C ALA A 97 0.09 10.13 -11.79
N GLU A 98 1.26 9.82 -12.34
CA GLU A 98 2.16 10.80 -12.95
C GLU A 98 1.52 11.51 -14.15
N LYS A 99 0.78 10.79 -15.01
CA LYS A 99 0.00 11.37 -16.13
C LYS A 99 -1.05 12.37 -15.65
N ARG A 100 -1.48 12.28 -14.40
CA ARG A 100 -2.42 13.23 -13.78
C ARG A 100 -1.72 14.33 -13.00
N GLY A 101 -0.39 14.41 -13.05
CA GLY A 101 0.42 15.46 -12.43
C GLY A 101 0.77 15.21 -10.95
N VAL A 102 0.56 13.99 -10.42
CA VAL A 102 0.91 13.64 -9.05
C VAL A 102 2.40 13.29 -8.97
N LYS A 103 3.08 13.78 -7.92
CA LYS A 103 4.46 13.37 -7.60
C LYS A 103 4.42 11.98 -6.99
N VAL A 104 5.00 10.98 -7.66
CA VAL A 104 4.95 9.58 -7.24
C VAL A 104 6.33 9.09 -6.82
N LYS A 105 6.36 8.27 -5.74
CA LYS A 105 7.54 7.51 -5.29
C LYS A 105 7.22 6.02 -5.35
N PRO A 106 7.56 5.34 -6.45
CA PRO A 106 7.30 3.92 -6.59
C PRO A 106 8.31 3.10 -5.80
N LYS A 107 7.87 1.99 -5.20
CA LYS A 107 8.70 1.07 -4.43
C LYS A 107 8.17 -0.36 -4.51
N THR A 108 9.07 -1.31 -4.71
CA THR A 108 8.83 -2.73 -4.45
C THR A 108 9.60 -3.16 -3.21
N SER A 109 9.03 -4.04 -2.43
CA SER A 109 9.68 -4.63 -1.25
C SER A 109 9.49 -6.13 -1.24
N GLU A 110 10.58 -6.85 -1.11
CA GLU A 110 10.55 -8.29 -0.88
C GLU A 110 10.37 -8.56 0.61
N THR A 111 9.61 -9.59 0.95
CA THR A 111 9.47 -10.08 2.32
C THR A 111 9.55 -11.60 2.37
N ILE A 112 10.20 -12.11 3.39
CA ILE A 112 10.19 -13.53 3.77
C ILE A 112 9.24 -13.79 4.94
N GLY A 113 8.59 -12.74 5.44
CA GLY A 113 7.72 -12.75 6.61
C GLY A 113 6.34 -12.16 6.33
N SER A 114 5.93 -11.23 7.16
CA SER A 114 4.59 -10.64 7.10
C SER A 114 4.50 -9.48 6.14
N VAL A 115 3.65 -9.61 5.11
CA VAL A 115 3.30 -8.50 4.21
C VAL A 115 2.71 -7.31 4.99
N VAL A 116 1.89 -7.58 6.02
CA VAL A 116 1.31 -6.55 6.88
C VAL A 116 2.41 -5.75 7.56
N GLN A 117 3.36 -6.44 8.20
CA GLN A 117 4.48 -5.79 8.90
C GLN A 117 5.32 -4.95 7.92
N THR A 118 5.64 -5.50 6.75
CA THR A 118 6.42 -4.76 5.73
C THR A 118 5.72 -3.48 5.29
N ILE A 119 4.39 -3.50 5.11
CA ILE A 119 3.61 -2.30 4.75
C ILE A 119 3.62 -1.28 5.90
N THR A 120 3.39 -1.72 7.14
CA THR A 120 3.32 -0.81 8.31
C THR A 120 4.67 -0.23 8.66
N ASP A 121 5.75 -1.00 8.57
CA ASP A 121 7.12 -0.52 8.78
C ASP A 121 7.54 0.49 7.71
N TYR A 122 7.21 0.22 6.44
CA TYR A 122 7.44 1.19 5.37
C TYR A 122 6.66 2.48 5.60
N ALA A 123 5.39 2.38 6.01
CA ALA A 123 4.57 3.55 6.30
C ALA A 123 5.16 4.38 7.46
N ALA A 124 5.65 3.74 8.51
CA ALA A 124 6.30 4.41 9.63
C ALA A 124 7.63 5.09 9.20
N ALA A 125 8.49 4.37 8.46
CA ALA A 125 9.79 4.86 7.99
C ALA A 125 9.64 6.08 7.06
N GLU A 126 8.65 6.04 6.16
CA GLU A 126 8.37 7.13 5.23
C GLU A 126 7.41 8.19 5.82
N LYS A 127 7.05 8.09 7.10
CA LYS A 127 6.12 9.01 7.78
C LYS A 127 4.83 9.21 6.98
N ILE A 128 4.26 8.11 6.53
CA ILE A 128 2.97 8.10 5.83
C ILE A 128 1.87 8.48 6.82
N ASP A 129 0.96 9.35 6.38
CA ASP A 129 -0.19 9.80 7.18
C ASP A 129 -1.52 9.19 6.72
N LEU A 130 -1.56 8.60 5.53
CA LEU A 130 -2.70 7.83 5.03
C LEU A 130 -2.24 6.63 4.18
N ILE A 131 -2.68 5.43 4.55
CA ILE A 131 -2.57 4.24 3.71
C ILE A 131 -3.90 4.04 2.98
N VAL A 132 -3.85 3.82 1.67
CA VAL A 132 -5.00 3.49 0.82
C VAL A 132 -4.78 2.12 0.21
N MET A 133 -5.73 1.21 0.37
CA MET A 133 -5.62 -0.15 -0.14
C MET A 133 -6.99 -0.76 -0.46
N GLY A 134 -7.01 -1.81 -1.28
CA GLY A 134 -8.24 -2.53 -1.58
C GLY A 134 -8.74 -3.38 -0.40
N THR A 135 -10.03 -3.68 -0.36
CA THR A 135 -10.61 -4.59 0.66
C THR A 135 -10.02 -6.00 0.59
N ARG A 136 -9.60 -6.43 -0.60
CA ARG A 136 -9.08 -7.79 -0.89
C ARG A 136 -7.93 -7.70 -1.88
N GLY A 137 -7.04 -8.67 -1.78
CA GLY A 137 -5.97 -8.89 -2.74
C GLY A 137 -6.28 -10.06 -3.70
N MET A 138 -5.25 -10.58 -4.36
CA MET A 138 -5.33 -11.65 -5.35
C MET A 138 -5.91 -12.98 -4.82
N GLY A 139 -5.94 -13.21 -3.50
CA GLY A 139 -6.40 -14.47 -2.85
C GLY A 139 -7.92 -14.75 -2.87
N GLY A 140 -8.76 -13.86 -3.34
CA GLY A 140 -10.14 -14.07 -3.85
C GLY A 140 -11.21 -14.73 -2.97
N PHE A 141 -11.06 -14.89 -1.65
CA PHE A 141 -12.12 -15.44 -0.80
C PHE A 141 -13.34 -14.53 -0.76
N LYS A 142 -14.39 -14.87 -1.53
CA LYS A 142 -15.60 -14.06 -1.74
C LYS A 142 -16.44 -13.79 -0.49
N LYS A 143 -16.24 -14.53 0.62
CA LYS A 143 -17.09 -14.46 1.82
C LYS A 143 -16.62 -13.49 2.91
N MET A 144 -15.39 -12.96 2.83
CA MET A 144 -14.86 -12.05 3.86
C MET A 144 -15.00 -10.59 3.43
N LEU A 145 -15.43 -9.72 4.35
CA LEU A 145 -15.54 -8.27 4.12
C LEU A 145 -14.18 -7.63 3.88
N LEU A 146 -13.15 -8.04 4.61
CA LEU A 146 -11.76 -7.62 4.50
C LEU A 146 -10.86 -8.83 4.29
N GLY A 147 -9.87 -8.72 3.41
CA GLY A 147 -8.80 -9.70 3.28
C GLY A 147 -7.83 -9.67 4.46
N SER A 148 -7.02 -10.71 4.63
CA SER A 148 -6.09 -10.83 5.74
C SER A 148 -5.09 -9.66 5.83
N VAL A 149 -4.56 -9.21 4.69
CA VAL A 149 -3.61 -8.09 4.65
C VAL A 149 -4.30 -6.78 5.01
N SER A 150 -5.45 -6.47 4.40
CA SER A 150 -6.18 -5.22 4.71
C SER A 150 -6.65 -5.16 6.16
N ASN A 151 -7.16 -6.28 6.70
CA ASN A 151 -7.50 -6.37 8.11
C ASN A 151 -6.28 -6.17 9.02
N GLY A 152 -5.16 -6.81 8.70
CA GLY A 152 -3.92 -6.66 9.47
C GLY A 152 -3.38 -5.22 9.43
N VAL A 153 -3.37 -4.56 8.27
CA VAL A 153 -2.92 -3.17 8.15
C VAL A 153 -3.83 -2.23 8.94
N VAL A 154 -5.17 -2.37 8.85
CA VAL A 154 -6.11 -1.58 9.66
C VAL A 154 -5.84 -1.73 11.16
N THR A 155 -5.47 -2.94 11.60
CA THR A 155 -5.24 -3.23 13.02
C THR A 155 -3.89 -2.69 13.52
N HIS A 156 -2.85 -2.66 12.69
CA HIS A 156 -1.48 -2.41 13.14
C HIS A 156 -0.88 -1.08 12.64
N ALA A 157 -1.50 -0.41 11.67
CA ALA A 157 -0.99 0.87 11.17
C ALA A 157 -1.07 1.96 12.25
N GLN A 158 -0.04 2.82 12.29
CA GLN A 158 0.02 3.98 13.19
C GLN A 158 -0.53 5.27 12.56
N CYS A 159 -1.05 5.17 11.34
CA CYS A 159 -1.66 6.28 10.60
C CYS A 159 -3.07 5.91 10.14
N ALA A 160 -3.77 6.86 9.51
CA ALA A 160 -5.09 6.60 8.93
C ALA A 160 -5.02 5.51 7.85
N VAL A 161 -6.05 4.68 7.74
CA VAL A 161 -6.17 3.65 6.71
C VAL A 161 -7.53 3.79 6.01
N LEU A 162 -7.50 3.95 4.69
CA LEU A 162 -8.67 3.97 3.84
C LEU A 162 -8.73 2.65 3.05
N VAL A 163 -9.80 1.91 3.25
CA VAL A 163 -10.04 0.65 2.54
C VAL A 163 -11.08 0.86 1.45
N VAL A 164 -10.70 0.64 0.19
CA VAL A 164 -11.51 0.87 -1.01
C VAL A 164 -12.12 -0.45 -1.49
N ARG A 165 -13.39 -0.39 -1.88
CA ARG A 165 -14.16 -1.56 -2.34
C ARG A 165 -14.31 -1.59 -3.85
#